data_95e3a9b64e540d0be9b2f9fa764cb2ff
#
_entry.id   95e3a9b64e540d0be9b2f9fa764cb2ff
#
_cell.length_a   1.000
_cell.length_b   1.000
_cell.length_c   1.000
_cell.angle_alpha   90.00
_cell.angle_beta   90.00
_cell.angle_gamma   90.00
#
_symmetry.space_group_name_H-M   'P 1'
#
loop_
_entity.id
_entity.type
_entity.pdbx_description
1 polymer ?
#
loop_
_entity_poly.entity_id
_entity_poly.type
_entity_poly.pdbx_seq_one_letter_code
_entity_poly.pdbx_strand_id
1 'polypeptide(L)'
;MSDDTIVIISADHGHKDIEKAYTLLDYPEILECLTMPASLESRALTFNVKENMRKEFEERFNKVFRDEFWLMTTEEFLSKNFLGFGDKHPKIDDFLGNYVALSTAGSIIRLETFLAEGKKVKKSTHCGLTPDEMEVPVIAITK
;
A
#
# COMPACT_ATOMS: atom_id res chain seq x y z
N MET A 1 9.37 -29.23 -26.25
CA MET A 1 10.08 -27.95 -26.12
C MET A 1 11.25 -27.99 -27.12
N SER A 2 11.47 -26.89 -27.87
CA SER A 2 12.67 -26.79 -28.70
C SER A 2 13.91 -26.59 -27.81
N ASP A 3 15.11 -26.91 -28.34
CA ASP A 3 16.35 -26.89 -27.53
C ASP A 3 16.80 -25.46 -27.13
N ASP A 4 16.15 -24.43 -27.66
CA ASP A 4 16.42 -23.01 -27.45
C ASP A 4 15.27 -22.31 -26.71
N THR A 5 14.43 -23.08 -25.99
CA THR A 5 13.29 -22.56 -25.25
C THR A 5 13.56 -22.62 -23.73
N ILE A 6 13.32 -21.51 -23.03
CA ILE A 6 13.28 -21.43 -21.57
C ILE A 6 11.84 -21.12 -21.16
N VAL A 7 11.30 -21.89 -20.22
CA VAL A 7 10.01 -21.60 -19.58
C VAL A 7 10.29 -21.05 -18.19
N ILE A 8 9.75 -19.86 -17.90
CA ILE A 8 9.83 -19.23 -16.59
C ILE A 8 8.42 -19.20 -15.99
N ILE A 9 8.30 -19.70 -14.77
CA ILE A 9 7.06 -19.66 -13.98
C ILE A 9 7.33 -18.81 -12.76
N SER A 10 6.49 -17.82 -12.51
CA SER A 10 6.57 -16.93 -11.35
C SER A 10 5.16 -16.56 -10.88
N ALA A 11 5.06 -15.85 -9.75
CA ALA A 11 3.85 -15.20 -9.28
C ALA A 11 3.99 -13.67 -9.42
N ASP A 12 2.87 -12.97 -9.46
CA ASP A 12 2.82 -11.50 -9.50
C ASP A 12 3.11 -10.90 -8.12
N HIS A 13 2.65 -11.55 -7.04
CA HIS A 13 2.90 -11.18 -5.64
C HIS A 13 2.56 -12.36 -4.73
N GLY A 14 2.94 -12.28 -3.47
CA GLY A 14 2.48 -13.15 -2.41
C GLY A 14 1.23 -12.60 -1.70
N HIS A 15 0.91 -13.16 -0.53
CA HIS A 15 -0.21 -12.75 0.32
C HIS A 15 0.20 -12.75 1.79
N LYS A 16 -0.31 -11.78 2.55
CA LYS A 16 -0.16 -11.71 4.00
C LYS A 16 -1.51 -11.91 4.69
N ASP A 17 -1.54 -12.76 5.72
CA ASP A 17 -2.70 -12.88 6.58
C ASP A 17 -2.97 -11.59 7.33
N ILE A 18 -4.25 -11.24 7.47
CA ILE A 18 -4.67 -10.05 8.20
C ILE A 18 -4.67 -10.36 9.69
N GLU A 19 -3.71 -9.82 10.41
CA GLU A 19 -3.57 -9.97 11.86
C GLU A 19 -4.34 -8.88 12.61
N LYS A 20 -4.40 -7.67 12.03
CA LYS A 20 -5.07 -6.51 12.62
C LYS A 20 -5.72 -5.63 11.57
N ALA A 21 -6.91 -5.16 11.86
CA ALA A 21 -7.67 -4.29 10.98
C ALA A 21 -8.08 -3.01 11.70
N TYR A 22 -7.67 -1.90 11.13
CA TYR A 22 -8.09 -0.57 11.55
C TYR A 22 -9.19 -0.04 10.63
N THR A 23 -10.00 0.86 11.14
CA THR A 23 -10.96 1.64 10.35
C THR A 23 -10.57 3.11 10.46
N LEU A 24 -10.31 3.76 9.34
CA LEU A 24 -9.82 5.15 9.33
C LEU A 24 -10.82 6.14 9.98
N LEU A 25 -12.11 5.80 9.96
CA LEU A 25 -13.17 6.54 10.64
C LEU A 25 -13.01 6.65 12.15
N ASP A 26 -12.31 5.71 12.78
CA ASP A 26 -12.06 5.72 14.21
C ASP A 26 -11.01 6.78 14.60
N TYR A 27 -10.43 7.48 13.62
CA TYR A 27 -9.39 8.50 13.76
C TYR A 27 -9.79 9.83 13.11
N PRO A 28 -10.83 10.51 13.63
CA PRO A 28 -11.33 11.76 13.06
C PRO A 28 -10.26 12.84 12.97
N GLU A 29 -9.28 12.86 13.89
CA GLU A 29 -8.16 13.77 13.88
C GLU A 29 -7.21 13.59 12.68
N ILE A 30 -7.14 12.38 12.10
CA ILE A 30 -6.41 12.12 10.86
C ILE A 30 -7.26 12.56 9.67
N LEU A 31 -8.55 12.25 9.68
CA LEU A 31 -9.48 12.63 8.61
C LEU A 31 -9.58 14.14 8.43
N GLU A 32 -9.54 14.90 9.52
CA GLU A 32 -9.53 16.38 9.48
C GLU A 32 -8.37 16.95 8.65
N CYS A 33 -7.25 16.25 8.57
CA CYS A 33 -6.09 16.67 7.80
C CYS A 33 -6.27 16.50 6.29
N LEU A 34 -7.24 15.67 5.86
CA LEU A 34 -7.39 15.28 4.47
C LEU A 34 -8.24 16.26 3.67
N THR A 35 -7.96 16.39 2.37
CA THR A 35 -8.79 17.12 1.41
C THR A 35 -9.83 16.23 0.74
N MET A 36 -9.57 14.92 0.73
CA MET A 36 -10.43 13.88 0.18
C MET A 36 -10.17 12.56 0.91
N PRO A 37 -11.07 11.57 0.84
CA PRO A 37 -10.84 10.25 1.42
C PRO A 37 -9.53 9.62 0.95
N ALA A 38 -8.88 8.85 1.84
CA ALA A 38 -7.75 8.02 1.46
C ALA A 38 -8.14 7.04 0.35
N SER A 39 -7.19 6.60 -0.45
CA SER A 39 -7.44 5.76 -1.62
C SER A 39 -6.42 4.64 -1.77
N LEU A 40 -6.53 3.87 -2.85
CA LEU A 40 -5.83 2.65 -3.20
C LEU A 40 -6.23 1.45 -2.35
N GLU A 41 -5.25 0.70 -1.85
CA GLU A 41 -5.45 -0.59 -1.19
C GLU A 41 -5.30 -0.47 0.33
N SER A 42 -5.89 -1.40 1.06
CA SER A 42 -5.88 -1.38 2.53
C SER A 42 -4.50 -1.56 3.17
N ARG A 43 -3.48 -1.93 2.38
CA ARG A 43 -2.08 -2.10 2.79
C ARG A 43 -1.13 -1.14 2.06
N ALA A 44 -1.63 -0.42 1.07
CA ALA A 44 -0.93 0.63 0.33
C ALA A 44 -1.87 1.81 0.12
N LEU A 45 -1.92 2.71 1.08
CA LEU A 45 -2.83 3.85 1.05
C LEU A 45 -2.14 5.09 0.52
N THR A 46 -2.94 5.95 -0.12
CA THR A 46 -2.52 7.29 -0.50
C THR A 46 -3.41 8.34 0.15
N PHE A 47 -2.82 9.49 0.44
CA PHE A 47 -3.49 10.56 1.16
C PHE A 47 -3.25 11.90 0.46
N ASN A 48 -4.34 12.66 0.30
CA ASN A 48 -4.31 14.04 -0.10
C ASN A 48 -4.51 14.91 1.15
N VAL A 49 -3.44 15.49 1.65
CA VAL A 49 -3.39 16.23 2.91
C VAL A 49 -3.43 17.74 2.63
N LYS A 50 -4.19 18.47 3.45
CA LYS A 50 -4.21 19.94 3.43
C LYS A 50 -2.80 20.49 3.67
N GLU A 51 -2.38 21.47 2.87
CA GLU A 51 -1.02 22.01 2.90
C GLU A 51 -0.60 22.51 4.31
N ASN A 52 -1.50 23.16 4.99
CA ASN A 52 -1.27 23.72 6.33
C ASN A 52 -1.38 22.67 7.45
N MET A 53 -1.70 21.41 7.14
CA MET A 53 -1.87 20.33 8.13
C MET A 53 -0.91 19.14 7.90
N ARG A 54 0.10 19.28 7.04
CA ARG A 54 1.02 18.19 6.73
C ARG A 54 1.76 17.68 7.97
N LYS A 55 2.27 18.58 8.78
CA LYS A 55 2.98 18.21 10.02
C LYS A 55 2.07 17.51 11.02
N GLU A 56 0.87 18.03 11.24
CA GLU A 56 -0.14 17.42 12.11
C GLU A 56 -0.53 16.02 11.61
N PHE A 57 -0.69 15.87 10.30
CA PHE A 57 -0.99 14.57 9.69
C PHE A 57 0.10 13.55 9.98
N GLU A 58 1.36 13.89 9.73
CA GLU A 58 2.50 13.01 10.01
C GLU A 58 2.57 12.61 11.48
N GLU A 59 2.42 13.56 12.40
CA GLU A 59 2.45 13.31 13.84
C GLU A 59 1.29 12.40 14.27
N ARG A 60 0.07 12.69 13.82
CA ARG A 60 -1.15 11.94 14.15
C ARG A 60 -1.13 10.54 13.55
N PHE A 61 -0.73 10.40 12.29
CA PHE A 61 -0.61 9.11 11.63
C PHE A 61 0.45 8.24 12.30
N ASN A 62 1.65 8.77 12.52
CA ASN A 62 2.75 8.05 13.14
C ASN A 62 2.49 7.69 14.61
N LYS A 63 1.72 8.48 15.34
CA LYS A 63 1.32 8.15 16.71
C LYS A 63 0.54 6.83 16.79
N VAL A 64 -0.24 6.51 15.76
CA VAL A 64 -1.11 5.33 15.73
C VAL A 64 -0.49 4.18 14.94
N PHE A 65 0.14 4.46 13.81
CA PHE A 65 0.44 3.45 12.79
C PHE A 65 1.93 3.20 12.54
N ARG A 66 2.86 3.98 13.13
CA ARG A 66 4.31 3.93 12.83
C ARG A 66 4.96 2.54 12.94
N ASP A 67 4.44 1.69 13.81
CA ASP A 67 5.01 0.36 14.05
C ASP A 67 4.51 -0.68 13.03
N GLU A 68 3.50 -0.33 12.24
CA GLU A 68 2.82 -1.22 11.31
C GLU A 68 2.75 -0.68 9.87
N PHE A 69 2.95 0.63 9.71
CA PHE A 69 2.93 1.30 8.41
C PHE A 69 4.12 2.25 8.26
N TRP A 70 4.74 2.21 7.12
CA TRP A 70 5.74 3.18 6.72
C TRP A 70 5.06 4.33 5.95
N LEU A 71 4.95 5.48 6.60
CA LEU A 71 4.46 6.71 5.97
C LEU A 71 5.62 7.41 5.27
N MET A 72 5.43 7.80 4.03
CA MET A 72 6.38 8.55 3.20
C MET A 72 5.67 9.69 2.48
N THR A 73 6.38 10.77 2.19
CA THR A 73 5.92 11.71 1.17
C THR A 73 5.91 11.04 -0.19
N THR A 74 5.09 11.50 -1.11
CA THR A 74 5.06 10.98 -2.49
C THR A 74 6.42 11.13 -3.17
N GLU A 75 7.16 12.21 -2.89
CA GLU A 75 8.51 12.42 -3.41
C GLU A 75 9.48 11.34 -2.89
N GLU A 76 9.46 11.05 -1.58
CA GLU A 76 10.26 9.97 -0.99
C GLU A 76 9.91 8.61 -1.58
N PHE A 77 8.61 8.29 -1.71
CA PHE A 77 8.14 7.05 -2.31
C PHE A 77 8.66 6.88 -3.74
N LEU A 78 8.53 7.91 -4.56
CA LEU A 78 8.99 7.89 -5.96
C LEU A 78 10.51 7.79 -6.07
N SER A 79 11.27 8.40 -5.14
CA SER A 79 12.73 8.34 -5.12
C SER A 79 13.27 6.92 -4.83
N LYS A 80 12.47 6.08 -4.18
CA LYS A 80 12.83 4.69 -3.85
C LYS A 80 12.55 3.70 -4.98
N ASN A 81 11.99 4.15 -6.10
CA ASN A 81 11.67 3.33 -7.27
C ASN A 81 10.77 2.12 -6.99
N PHE A 82 9.86 2.20 -6.02
CA PHE A 82 8.90 1.12 -5.72
C PHE A 82 8.01 0.76 -6.93
N LEU A 83 7.80 1.68 -7.85
CA LEU A 83 7.06 1.46 -9.09
C LEU A 83 7.94 0.98 -10.25
N GLY A 84 9.20 0.65 -9.98
CA GLY A 84 10.16 0.22 -10.99
C GLY A 84 10.96 1.38 -11.61
N PHE A 85 11.80 1.03 -12.58
CA PHE A 85 12.67 1.98 -13.28
C PHE A 85 12.03 2.39 -14.60
N GLY A 86 12.11 3.64 -14.95
CA GLY A 86 11.59 4.21 -16.20
C GLY A 86 10.94 5.55 -16.03
N ASP A 87 10.37 6.05 -17.13
CA ASP A 87 9.67 7.34 -17.12
C ASP A 87 8.36 7.24 -16.34
N LYS A 88 8.13 8.21 -15.46
CA LYS A 88 6.91 8.31 -14.66
C LYS A 88 5.72 8.69 -15.54
N HIS A 89 4.57 8.10 -15.29
CA HIS A 89 3.34 8.53 -15.93
C HIS A 89 3.05 10.00 -15.57
N PRO A 90 2.65 10.88 -16.52
CA PRO A 90 2.44 12.31 -16.27
C PRO A 90 1.42 12.65 -15.18
N LYS A 91 0.50 11.72 -14.86
CA LYS A 91 -0.54 11.88 -13.84
C LYS A 91 -0.24 11.13 -12.55
N ILE A 92 1.00 10.72 -12.31
CA ILE A 92 1.34 9.92 -11.13
C ILE A 92 1.09 10.67 -9.83
N ASP A 93 1.36 11.97 -9.82
CA ASP A 93 1.18 12.82 -8.64
C ASP A 93 -0.30 12.99 -8.29
N ASP A 94 -1.19 13.09 -9.30
CA ASP A 94 -2.64 13.12 -9.09
C ASP A 94 -3.15 11.81 -8.46
N PHE A 95 -2.50 10.69 -8.78
CA PHE A 95 -2.87 9.37 -8.30
C PHE A 95 -2.38 9.09 -6.88
N LEU A 96 -1.16 9.51 -6.55
CA LEU A 96 -0.53 9.23 -5.26
C LEU A 96 -0.85 10.27 -4.18
N GLY A 97 -1.32 11.45 -4.55
CA GLY A 97 -1.51 12.55 -3.61
C GLY A 97 -0.21 13.03 -2.98
N ASN A 98 -0.25 13.41 -1.69
CA ASN A 98 0.92 13.96 -0.98
C ASN A 98 1.71 12.92 -0.19
N TYR A 99 1.04 11.85 0.28
CA TYR A 99 1.62 10.82 1.11
C TYR A 99 1.20 9.43 0.67
N VAL A 100 2.10 8.49 0.87
CA VAL A 100 1.90 7.05 0.67
C VAL A 100 2.21 6.34 1.98
N ALA A 101 1.34 5.45 2.43
CA ALA A 101 1.58 4.58 3.57
C ALA A 101 1.57 3.12 3.14
N LEU A 102 2.67 2.41 3.36
CA LEU A 102 2.81 0.99 3.04
C LEU A 102 2.84 0.17 4.33
N SER A 103 2.03 -0.88 4.41
CA SER A 103 2.05 -1.79 5.55
C SER A 103 3.35 -2.59 5.58
N THR A 104 3.98 -2.63 6.75
CA THR A 104 5.21 -3.40 7.04
C THR A 104 4.96 -4.58 7.98
N ALA A 105 3.70 -4.78 8.36
CA ALA A 105 3.24 -5.83 9.28
C ALA A 105 1.99 -6.54 8.74
N GLY A 106 1.30 -7.36 9.55
CA GLY A 106 0.03 -8.02 9.20
C GLY A 106 -1.21 -7.13 9.26
N SER A 107 -1.06 -5.81 9.20
CA SER A 107 -2.14 -4.85 9.44
C SER A 107 -2.72 -4.25 8.16
N ILE A 108 -4.01 -3.93 8.22
CA ILE A 108 -4.74 -3.19 7.18
C ILE A 108 -5.40 -1.94 7.78
N ILE A 109 -5.56 -0.90 6.95
CA ILE A 109 -6.45 0.22 7.23
C ILE A 109 -7.62 0.15 6.24
N ARG A 110 -8.83 -0.02 6.75
CA ARG A 110 -10.04 -0.07 5.94
C ARG A 110 -10.47 1.33 5.54
N LEU A 111 -10.81 1.46 4.27
CA LEU A 111 -11.50 2.62 3.74
C LEU A 111 -13.01 2.38 3.88
N GLU A 112 -13.75 3.39 4.30
CA GLU A 112 -15.19 3.32 4.59
C GLU A 112 -16.04 2.65 3.52
N THR A 113 -15.71 2.90 2.26
CA THR A 113 -16.47 2.45 1.10
C THR A 113 -16.54 0.92 0.96
N PHE A 114 -15.78 0.15 1.75
CA PHE A 114 -15.74 -1.31 1.67
C PHE A 114 -16.59 -2.04 2.70
N LEU A 115 -17.19 -1.35 3.66
CA LEU A 115 -18.11 -1.94 4.63
C LEU A 115 -19.57 -1.90 4.16
N ALA A 116 -19.83 -2.25 2.90
CA ALA A 116 -21.19 -2.62 2.52
C ALA A 116 -21.59 -3.84 3.38
N GLU A 117 -22.70 -3.71 4.12
CA GLU A 117 -23.25 -4.76 4.96
C GLU A 117 -23.25 -6.11 4.23
N GLY A 118 -22.70 -7.14 4.87
CA GLY A 118 -22.68 -8.52 4.34
C GLY A 118 -21.42 -8.94 3.58
N LYS A 119 -20.41 -8.09 3.36
CA LYS A 119 -19.15 -8.56 2.77
C LYS A 119 -18.33 -9.34 3.79
N LYS A 120 -17.93 -10.55 3.42
CA LYS A 120 -17.02 -11.37 4.22
C LYS A 120 -15.67 -10.64 4.36
N VAL A 121 -15.15 -10.57 5.57
CA VAL A 121 -13.80 -10.08 5.83
C VAL A 121 -12.81 -11.03 5.13
N LYS A 122 -11.94 -10.50 4.30
CA LYS A 122 -10.85 -11.28 3.69
C LYS A 122 -9.93 -11.79 4.80
N LYS A 123 -9.43 -13.02 4.68
CA LYS A 123 -8.44 -13.59 5.62
C LYS A 123 -7.05 -13.06 5.35
N SER A 124 -6.72 -12.84 4.09
CA SER A 124 -5.41 -12.34 3.64
C SER A 124 -5.59 -11.31 2.53
N THR A 125 -4.57 -10.51 2.32
CA THR A 125 -4.48 -9.52 1.23
C THR A 125 -3.02 -9.28 0.87
N HIS A 126 -2.74 -8.36 -0.04
CA HIS A 126 -1.43 -8.01 -0.57
C HIS A 126 -1.23 -6.49 -0.65
N CYS A 127 -0.21 -6.02 -1.30
CA CYS A 127 0.21 -4.62 -1.50
C CYS A 127 1.03 -4.01 -0.36
N GLY A 128 1.38 -4.76 0.69
CA GLY A 128 2.35 -4.32 1.71
C GLY A 128 3.78 -4.69 1.36
N LEU A 129 4.68 -4.48 2.33
CA LEU A 129 6.12 -4.72 2.19
C LEU A 129 6.63 -5.92 3.01
N THR A 130 5.74 -6.81 3.44
CA THR A 130 6.19 -8.01 4.17
C THR A 130 6.85 -9.01 3.22
N PRO A 131 7.81 -9.85 3.70
CA PRO A 131 8.38 -10.89 2.87
C PRO A 131 7.34 -11.81 2.24
N ASP A 132 6.27 -12.13 2.97
CA ASP A 132 5.16 -12.98 2.47
C ASP A 132 4.46 -12.40 1.23
N GLU A 133 4.57 -11.09 1.00
CA GLU A 133 3.98 -10.40 -0.16
C GLU A 133 4.99 -10.13 -1.25
N MET A 134 6.26 -9.85 -0.88
CA MET A 134 7.29 -9.36 -1.79
C MET A 134 8.13 -10.49 -2.41
N GLU A 135 8.27 -11.62 -1.71
CA GLU A 135 9.02 -12.75 -2.20
C GLU A 135 8.14 -13.65 -3.05
N VAL A 136 8.53 -13.87 -4.30
CA VAL A 136 7.82 -14.74 -5.23
C VAL A 136 8.74 -15.84 -5.75
N PRO A 137 8.21 -17.05 -6.03
CA PRO A 137 9.00 -18.12 -6.62
C PRO A 137 9.39 -17.79 -8.06
N VAL A 138 10.58 -18.20 -8.45
CA VAL A 138 11.01 -18.19 -9.85
C VAL A 138 11.48 -19.58 -10.22
N ILE A 139 10.76 -20.25 -11.11
CA ILE A 139 11.09 -21.57 -11.62
C ILE A 139 11.48 -21.44 -13.08
N ALA A 140 12.72 -21.81 -13.41
CA ALA A 140 13.20 -21.85 -14.78
C ALA A 140 13.36 -23.31 -15.24
N ILE A 141 12.76 -23.64 -16.36
CA ILE A 141 12.83 -24.97 -16.98
C ILE A 141 13.54 -24.82 -18.32
N THR A 142 14.67 -25.52 -18.45
CA THR A 142 15.42 -25.65 -19.70
C THR A 142 15.40 -27.09 -20.14
N LYS A 143 15.64 -27.35 -21.41
CA LYS A 143 15.86 -28.70 -21.92
C LYS A 143 17.35 -29.04 -21.84
#